data_57b218e5b6e91f61c7c3ac37869d4ddf
#
_entry.id   57b218e5b6e91f61c7c3ac37869d4ddf
#
_cell.length_a   1.000
_cell.length_b   1.000
_cell.length_c   1.000
_cell.angle_alpha   90.00
_cell.angle_beta   90.00
_cell.angle_gamma   90.00
#
_symmetry.space_group_name_H-M   'P 1'
#
loop_
_entity.id
_entity.type
_entity.pdbx_description
1 polymer ?
#
loop_
_entity_poly.entity_id
_entity_poly.type
_entity_poly.pdbx_seq_one_letter_code
_entity_poly.pdbx_strand_id
1 'polypeptide(L)'
;MPRLFTLGGLALRLDGAGGAHAPPQTKRLVLLAYLRLAAPDQLVRRDSLLALFWPELGDAAAHNALRQALHYLRRRVGCEAFVGQGAAAVGLAAGALWCDAAAVEEAVIQARWAEAAAAYGGGFLAGVHVADAAPELEEWVARTRERLRNAAVEASSRAADEASAAGDLVEAVRLAGQAEQLAPDRDDVARRFVAALSRAGRGGDAAQAYEAFAARLARDYGAAPAAETRALLASLRLTDDGRGAAELPPISAAAMPGSTALAGPGLDDRPPADAVPGTLAGADSQATRIARIARIARIARIARIARIA
;
A
#
# COMPACT_ATOMS: atom_id res chain seq x y z
N MET A 1 14.48 -12.31 -8.09
CA MET A 1 14.03 -12.18 -6.69
C MET A 1 12.54 -12.52 -6.62
N PRO A 2 12.08 -13.41 -5.74
CA PRO A 2 10.66 -13.74 -5.58
C PRO A 2 9.82 -12.50 -5.23
N ARG A 3 8.61 -12.40 -5.82
CA ARG A 3 7.71 -11.26 -5.63
C ARG A 3 6.36 -11.73 -5.12
N LEU A 4 5.96 -11.25 -3.95
CA LEU A 4 4.67 -11.52 -3.33
C LEU A 4 3.74 -10.32 -3.56
N PHE A 5 2.63 -10.57 -4.21
CA PHE A 5 1.57 -9.59 -4.44
C PHE A 5 0.44 -9.88 -3.45
N THR A 6 0.07 -8.88 -2.68
CA THR A 6 -0.94 -8.96 -1.62
C THR A 6 -2.01 -7.87 -1.75
N LEU A 7 -1.80 -6.90 -2.63
CA LEU A 7 -2.71 -5.79 -2.90
C LEU A 7 -3.59 -6.11 -4.11
N GLY A 8 -4.91 -6.08 -3.91
CA GLY A 8 -5.89 -6.46 -4.93
C GLY A 8 -6.06 -7.97 -5.13
N GLY A 9 -5.34 -8.80 -4.34
CA GLY A 9 -5.39 -10.27 -4.43
C GLY A 9 -4.25 -10.92 -3.69
N LEU A 10 -3.93 -12.18 -4.04
CA LEU A 10 -2.80 -12.92 -3.46
C LEU A 10 -2.10 -13.76 -4.52
N ALA A 11 -0.86 -13.43 -4.83
CA ALA A 11 -0.06 -14.15 -5.82
C ALA A 11 1.43 -14.16 -5.46
N LEU A 12 2.12 -15.24 -5.79
CA LEU A 12 3.58 -15.35 -5.70
C LEU A 12 4.14 -15.54 -7.11
N ARG A 13 5.00 -14.64 -7.55
CA ARG A 13 5.73 -14.72 -8.82
C ARG A 13 7.19 -15.02 -8.56
N LEU A 14 7.74 -15.95 -9.32
CA LEU A 14 9.13 -16.38 -9.25
C LEU A 14 9.83 -15.98 -10.55
N ASP A 15 11.07 -15.49 -10.46
CA ASP A 15 11.87 -15.20 -11.64
C ASP A 15 12.13 -16.49 -12.44
N GLY A 16 11.88 -16.47 -13.75
CA GLY A 16 12.19 -17.55 -14.67
C GLY A 16 11.21 -18.72 -14.75
N ALA A 17 10.16 -18.75 -13.95
CA ALA A 17 9.12 -19.75 -14.06
C ALA A 17 7.98 -19.23 -14.94
N GLY A 18 7.94 -19.66 -16.21
CA GLY A 18 6.75 -19.51 -17.04
C GLY A 18 5.55 -20.08 -16.30
N GLY A 19 4.61 -19.22 -16.03
CA GLY A 19 3.22 -19.36 -15.60
C GLY A 19 2.60 -20.68 -15.17
N ALA A 20 3.26 -21.56 -14.46
CA ALA A 20 2.61 -22.70 -13.83
C ALA A 20 1.86 -22.20 -12.59
N HIS A 21 0.59 -21.85 -12.74
CA HIS A 21 -0.35 -21.61 -11.66
C HIS A 21 -0.62 -22.94 -10.94
N ALA A 22 0.22 -23.31 -9.98
CA ALA A 22 -0.21 -24.26 -8.98
C ALA A 22 -1.38 -23.62 -8.20
N PRO A 23 -2.45 -24.38 -7.85
CA PRO A 23 -3.58 -23.85 -7.14
C PRO A 23 -3.06 -23.09 -5.90
N PRO A 24 -3.59 -21.89 -5.63
CA PRO A 24 -3.08 -21.05 -4.57
C PRO A 24 -3.25 -21.77 -3.24
N GLN A 25 -2.16 -22.17 -2.63
CA GLN A 25 -2.18 -22.67 -1.26
C GLN A 25 -2.30 -21.46 -0.35
N THR A 26 -3.48 -20.87 -0.32
CA THR A 26 -3.82 -19.59 0.26
C THR A 26 -3.23 -19.42 1.66
N LYS A 27 -3.47 -20.37 2.56
CA LYS A 27 -2.95 -20.34 3.93
C LYS A 27 -1.41 -20.21 3.99
N ARG A 28 -0.67 -20.86 3.08
CA ARG A 28 0.80 -20.79 3.02
C ARG A 28 1.29 -19.44 2.51
N LEU A 29 0.61 -18.85 1.51
CA LEU A 29 0.97 -17.52 1.03
C LEU A 29 0.61 -16.42 2.04
N VAL A 30 -0.51 -16.57 2.78
CA VAL A 30 -0.84 -15.66 3.88
C VAL A 30 0.19 -15.78 5.01
N LEU A 31 0.68 -16.99 5.32
CA LEU A 31 1.80 -17.18 6.26
C LEU A 31 3.05 -16.43 5.79
N LEU A 32 3.38 -16.49 4.50
CA LEU A 32 4.50 -15.76 3.93
C LEU A 32 4.31 -14.22 4.04
N ALA A 33 3.10 -13.72 3.75
CA ALA A 33 2.73 -12.33 3.92
C ALA A 33 2.83 -11.89 5.40
N TYR A 34 2.37 -12.74 6.33
CA TYR A 34 2.47 -12.50 7.76
C TYR A 34 3.94 -12.35 8.21
N LEU A 35 4.81 -13.29 7.82
CA LEU A 35 6.24 -13.23 8.15
C LEU A 35 6.92 -11.97 7.59
N ARG A 36 6.49 -11.48 6.41
CA ARG A 36 7.06 -10.28 5.79
C ARG A 36 6.57 -8.97 6.42
N LEU A 37 5.30 -8.91 6.88
CA LEU A 37 4.64 -7.65 7.27
C LEU A 37 4.42 -7.50 8.77
N ALA A 38 4.15 -8.61 9.50
CA ALA A 38 3.88 -8.55 10.93
C ALA A 38 5.15 -8.35 11.77
N ALA A 39 6.26 -8.93 11.30
CA ALA A 39 7.54 -8.88 12.00
C ALA A 39 8.68 -8.70 10.99
N PRO A 40 8.77 -7.55 10.30
CA PRO A 40 9.83 -7.32 9.32
C PRO A 40 11.20 -7.41 10.02
N ASP A 41 12.09 -8.21 9.42
CA ASP A 41 13.46 -8.48 9.91
C ASP A 41 13.54 -9.06 11.32
N GLN A 42 12.48 -9.69 11.81
CA GLN A 42 12.41 -10.33 13.12
C GLN A 42 12.00 -11.80 12.99
N LEU A 43 12.32 -12.55 14.04
CA LEU A 43 11.88 -13.93 14.15
C LEU A 43 10.53 -14.01 14.87
N VAL A 44 9.59 -14.75 14.30
CA VAL A 44 8.30 -15.07 14.91
C VAL A 44 8.38 -16.44 15.57
N ARG A 45 7.90 -16.55 16.80
CA ARG A 45 7.81 -17.83 17.50
C ARG A 45 6.89 -18.79 16.74
N ARG A 46 7.32 -20.04 16.60
CA ARG A 46 6.51 -21.05 15.92
C ARG A 46 5.20 -21.33 16.64
N ASP A 47 5.20 -21.35 17.97
CA ASP A 47 3.98 -21.51 18.76
C ASP A 47 2.93 -20.45 18.44
N SER A 48 3.35 -19.17 18.26
CA SER A 48 2.46 -18.11 17.84
C SER A 48 1.89 -18.35 16.43
N LEU A 49 2.69 -18.86 15.51
CA LEU A 49 2.21 -19.23 14.18
C LEU A 49 1.23 -20.40 14.21
N LEU A 50 1.48 -21.40 15.09
CA LEU A 50 0.56 -22.53 15.25
C LEU A 50 -0.78 -22.05 15.77
N ALA A 51 -0.80 -21.24 16.82
CA ALA A 51 -2.02 -20.68 17.39
C ALA A 51 -2.81 -19.83 16.39
N LEU A 52 -2.13 -19.05 15.52
CA LEU A 52 -2.79 -18.20 14.53
C LEU A 52 -3.33 -18.98 13.32
N PHE A 53 -2.56 -19.93 12.80
CA PHE A 53 -2.87 -20.55 11.52
C PHE A 53 -3.54 -21.92 11.64
N TRP A 54 -3.37 -22.62 12.74
CA TRP A 54 -3.91 -23.97 12.95
C TRP A 54 -4.44 -24.17 14.37
N PRO A 55 -5.32 -23.28 14.90
CA PRO A 55 -5.81 -23.37 16.26
C PRO A 55 -6.62 -24.64 16.52
N GLU A 56 -7.27 -25.19 15.48
CA GLU A 56 -8.13 -26.37 15.59
C GLU A 56 -7.36 -27.71 15.61
N LEU A 57 -6.05 -27.69 15.31
CA LEU A 57 -5.26 -28.89 15.25
C LEU A 57 -4.57 -29.18 16.58
N GLY A 58 -4.54 -30.44 16.98
CA GLY A 58 -3.69 -30.88 18.10
C GLY A 58 -2.21 -30.66 17.79
N ASP A 59 -1.39 -30.49 18.85
CA ASP A 59 0.03 -30.08 18.80
C ASP A 59 0.84 -30.77 17.69
N ALA A 60 0.83 -32.10 17.64
CA ALA A 60 1.63 -32.85 16.67
C ALA A 60 1.20 -32.58 15.22
N ALA A 61 -0.11 -32.45 14.98
CA ALA A 61 -0.68 -32.17 13.65
C ALA A 61 -0.38 -30.72 13.24
N ALA A 62 -0.52 -29.74 14.12
CA ALA A 62 -0.20 -28.34 13.89
C ALA A 62 1.28 -28.14 13.57
N HIS A 63 2.18 -28.75 14.34
CA HIS A 63 3.63 -28.73 14.07
C HIS A 63 3.98 -29.34 12.70
N ASN A 64 3.31 -30.44 12.32
CA ASN A 64 3.50 -31.04 11.00
C ASN A 64 3.00 -30.13 9.88
N ALA A 65 1.81 -29.50 10.06
CA ALA A 65 1.25 -28.55 9.09
C ALA A 65 2.18 -27.34 8.86
N LEU A 66 2.70 -26.74 9.92
CA LEU A 66 3.67 -25.63 9.83
C LEU A 66 4.96 -26.07 9.13
N ARG A 67 5.49 -27.27 9.46
CA ARG A 67 6.69 -27.81 8.82
C ARG A 67 6.48 -28.00 7.31
N GLN A 68 5.35 -28.57 6.93
CA GLN A 68 4.99 -28.74 5.50
C GLN A 68 4.82 -27.38 4.79
N ALA A 69 4.18 -26.39 5.45
CA ALA A 69 4.02 -25.05 4.91
C ALA A 69 5.38 -24.37 4.68
N LEU A 70 6.27 -24.40 5.66
CA LEU A 70 7.62 -23.85 5.54
C LEU A 70 8.48 -24.61 4.52
N HIS A 71 8.37 -25.93 4.44
CA HIS A 71 9.06 -26.72 3.40
C HIS A 71 8.61 -26.32 2.01
N TYR A 72 7.30 -26.18 1.78
CA TYR A 72 6.76 -25.73 0.50
C TYR A 72 7.27 -24.34 0.14
N LEU A 73 7.20 -23.39 1.08
CA LEU A 73 7.64 -22.01 0.85
C LEU A 73 9.14 -21.93 0.56
N ARG A 74 9.98 -22.69 1.30
CA ARG A 74 11.43 -22.76 1.03
C ARG A 74 11.74 -23.28 -0.37
N ARG A 75 10.99 -24.25 -0.86
CA ARG A 75 11.17 -24.75 -2.24
C ARG A 75 10.78 -23.73 -3.30
N ARG A 76 9.90 -22.78 -2.98
CA ARG A 76 9.42 -21.74 -3.90
C ARG A 76 10.25 -20.47 -3.84
N VAL A 77 10.54 -19.99 -2.64
CA VAL A 77 11.20 -18.69 -2.43
C VAL A 77 12.72 -18.82 -2.32
N GLY A 78 13.21 -20.01 -1.96
CA GLY A 78 14.61 -20.30 -1.65
C GLY A 78 14.81 -20.60 -0.16
N CYS A 79 15.71 -21.53 0.15
CA CYS A 79 15.99 -21.89 1.54
C CYS A 79 16.66 -20.73 2.31
N GLU A 80 17.50 -19.97 1.63
CA GLU A 80 18.26 -18.82 2.11
C GLU A 80 17.35 -17.63 2.47
N ALA A 81 16.12 -17.58 1.93
CA ALA A 81 15.15 -16.57 2.27
C ALA A 81 14.59 -16.70 3.70
N PHE A 82 14.78 -17.86 4.33
CA PHE A 82 14.26 -18.13 5.66
C PHE A 82 15.38 -18.20 6.68
N VAL A 83 15.28 -17.34 7.68
CA VAL A 83 16.15 -17.34 8.86
C VAL A 83 15.39 -17.93 10.04
N GLY A 84 16.12 -18.53 11.01
CA GLY A 84 15.45 -19.14 12.15
C GLY A 84 16.39 -19.41 13.32
N GLN A 85 15.81 -19.56 14.51
CA GLN A 85 16.49 -19.99 15.71
C GLN A 85 16.05 -21.43 16.05
N GLY A 86 16.67 -22.39 15.36
CA GLY A 86 16.36 -23.81 15.54
C GLY A 86 14.87 -24.14 15.30
N ALA A 87 14.28 -24.85 16.27
CA ALA A 87 12.85 -25.19 16.26
C ALA A 87 11.96 -24.10 16.87
N ALA A 88 12.51 -23.05 17.50
CA ALA A 88 11.73 -22.09 18.29
C ALA A 88 11.10 -20.98 17.46
N ALA A 89 11.81 -20.43 16.46
CA ALA A 89 11.37 -19.27 15.73
C ALA A 89 11.77 -19.30 14.26
N VAL A 90 11.05 -18.55 13.42
CA VAL A 90 11.29 -18.42 11.98
C VAL A 90 10.96 -17.00 11.52
N GLY A 91 11.70 -16.51 10.53
CA GLY A 91 11.48 -15.21 9.89
C GLY A 91 11.98 -15.24 8.45
N LEU A 92 11.98 -14.09 7.81
CA LEU A 92 12.54 -13.88 6.49
C LEU A 92 13.83 -13.07 6.58
N ALA A 93 14.81 -13.42 5.77
CA ALA A 93 16.03 -12.64 5.62
C ALA A 93 15.68 -11.29 4.96
N ALA A 94 16.36 -10.24 5.37
CA ALA A 94 16.20 -8.92 4.81
C ALA A 94 16.44 -8.95 3.28
N GLY A 95 15.53 -8.35 2.53
CA GLY A 95 15.64 -8.30 1.07
C GLY A 95 15.38 -9.61 0.34
N ALA A 96 15.10 -10.73 0.99
CA ALA A 96 14.92 -12.02 0.32
C ALA A 96 13.60 -12.14 -0.45
N LEU A 97 12.60 -11.35 -0.10
CA LEU A 97 11.26 -11.36 -0.71
C LEU A 97 10.78 -9.93 -0.91
N TRP A 98 10.51 -9.56 -2.16
CA TRP A 98 9.78 -8.34 -2.45
C TRP A 98 8.28 -8.55 -2.18
N CYS A 99 7.63 -7.55 -1.56
CA CYS A 99 6.19 -7.55 -1.30
C CYS A 99 5.63 -6.15 -1.58
N ASP A 100 4.55 -6.09 -2.38
CA ASP A 100 3.89 -4.84 -2.75
C ASP A 100 3.42 -4.03 -1.54
N ALA A 101 2.77 -4.67 -0.56
CA ALA A 101 2.35 -4.00 0.68
C ALA A 101 3.54 -3.41 1.46
N ALA A 102 4.66 -4.13 1.53
CA ALA A 102 5.87 -3.62 2.16
C ALA A 102 6.49 -2.48 1.35
N ALA A 103 6.44 -2.55 0.02
CA ALA A 103 6.93 -1.48 -0.85
C ALA A 103 6.14 -0.17 -0.65
N VAL A 104 4.81 -0.24 -0.48
CA VAL A 104 3.99 0.93 -0.11
C VAL A 104 4.48 1.53 1.22
N GLU A 105 4.67 0.72 2.27
CA GLU A 105 5.12 1.21 3.57
C GLU A 105 6.53 1.83 3.50
N GLU A 106 7.45 1.19 2.80
CA GLU A 106 8.82 1.67 2.59
C GLU A 106 8.85 3.00 1.81
N ALA A 107 8.04 3.12 0.76
CA ALA A 107 7.93 4.34 -0.03
C ALA A 107 7.35 5.50 0.80
N VAL A 108 6.32 5.24 1.62
CA VAL A 108 5.75 6.25 2.55
C VAL A 108 6.78 6.71 3.58
N ILE A 109 7.55 5.78 4.18
CA ILE A 109 8.60 6.11 5.16
C ILE A 109 9.68 7.01 4.54
N GLN A 110 9.97 6.81 3.25
CA GLN A 110 10.97 7.57 2.49
C GLN A 110 10.39 8.80 1.80
N ALA A 111 9.12 9.15 2.04
CA ALA A 111 8.39 10.25 1.41
C ALA A 111 8.40 10.18 -0.15
N ARG A 112 8.48 8.97 -0.72
CA ARG A 112 8.36 8.73 -2.16
C ARG A 112 6.88 8.53 -2.52
N TRP A 113 6.11 9.63 -2.43
CA TRP A 113 4.66 9.60 -2.44
C TRP A 113 4.06 9.03 -3.72
N ALA A 114 4.59 9.44 -4.88
CA ALA A 114 4.12 8.95 -6.18
C ALA A 114 4.35 7.44 -6.34
N GLU A 115 5.48 6.91 -5.88
CA GLU A 115 5.77 5.47 -5.90
C GLU A 115 4.83 4.71 -4.97
N ALA A 116 4.59 5.23 -3.75
CA ALA A 116 3.67 4.61 -2.80
C ALA A 116 2.24 4.55 -3.35
N ALA A 117 1.76 5.65 -3.96
CA ALA A 117 0.44 5.72 -4.58
C ALA A 117 0.31 4.74 -5.77
N ALA A 118 1.35 4.62 -6.61
CA ALA A 118 1.38 3.70 -7.74
C ALA A 118 1.47 2.23 -7.31
N ALA A 119 2.15 1.93 -6.20
CA ALA A 119 2.29 0.57 -5.69
C ALA A 119 1.00 0.01 -5.05
N TYR A 120 0.05 0.87 -4.67
CA TYR A 120 -1.21 0.44 -4.05
C TYR A 120 -2.22 -0.04 -5.11
N GLY A 121 -2.15 -1.33 -5.44
CA GLY A 121 -3.01 -1.96 -6.46
C GLY A 121 -4.41 -2.37 -5.98
N GLY A 122 -4.77 -2.10 -4.71
CA GLY A 122 -6.08 -2.47 -4.15
C GLY A 122 -6.03 -2.90 -2.70
N GLY A 123 -7.15 -3.39 -2.15
CA GLY A 123 -7.22 -3.80 -0.75
C GLY A 123 -6.28 -4.97 -0.42
N PHE A 124 -5.64 -4.91 0.74
CA PHE A 124 -4.76 -5.98 1.21
C PHE A 124 -5.54 -7.29 1.36
N LEU A 125 -5.04 -8.37 0.73
CA LEU A 125 -5.67 -9.68 0.67
C LEU A 125 -7.16 -9.61 0.28
N ALA A 126 -7.49 -8.80 -0.75
CA ALA A 126 -8.87 -8.66 -1.23
C ALA A 126 -9.40 -10.00 -1.73
N GLY A 127 -10.59 -10.41 -1.24
CA GLY A 127 -11.21 -11.69 -1.61
C GLY A 127 -10.52 -12.94 -1.05
N VAL A 128 -9.50 -12.78 -0.20
CA VAL A 128 -8.79 -13.90 0.42
C VAL A 128 -9.41 -14.22 1.77
N HIS A 129 -9.83 -15.46 1.94
CA HIS A 129 -10.26 -16.05 3.21
C HIS A 129 -9.30 -17.18 3.60
N VAL A 130 -8.94 -17.24 4.89
CA VAL A 130 -8.11 -18.32 5.45
C VAL A 130 -8.98 -19.19 6.33
N ALA A 131 -9.42 -20.33 5.78
CA ALA A 131 -10.24 -21.28 6.54
C ALA A 131 -9.50 -21.79 7.78
N ASP A 132 -10.25 -22.05 8.86
CA ASP A 132 -9.74 -22.64 10.10
C ASP A 132 -8.53 -21.90 10.69
N ALA A 133 -8.54 -20.58 10.61
CA ALA A 133 -7.55 -19.72 11.26
C ALA A 133 -8.14 -19.07 12.51
N ALA A 134 -7.28 -18.64 13.43
CA ALA A 134 -7.71 -17.93 14.62
C ALA A 134 -8.31 -16.54 14.27
N PRO A 135 -9.29 -16.03 15.04
CA PRO A 135 -9.84 -14.70 14.84
C PRO A 135 -8.78 -13.60 14.87
N GLU A 136 -7.71 -13.76 15.61
CA GLU A 136 -6.58 -12.83 15.70
C GLU A 136 -5.85 -12.66 14.36
N LEU A 137 -5.85 -13.69 13.49
CA LEU A 137 -5.32 -13.56 12.13
C LEU A 137 -6.24 -12.68 11.28
N GLU A 138 -7.55 -12.83 11.38
CA GLU A 138 -8.51 -11.99 10.67
C GLU A 138 -8.42 -10.52 11.14
N GLU A 139 -8.28 -10.31 12.44
CA GLU A 139 -8.04 -8.98 13.00
C GLU A 139 -6.72 -8.36 12.49
N TRP A 140 -5.65 -9.15 12.42
CA TRP A 140 -4.39 -8.68 11.84
C TRP A 140 -4.56 -8.28 10.37
N VAL A 141 -5.28 -9.07 9.58
CA VAL A 141 -5.59 -8.74 8.17
C VAL A 141 -6.40 -7.44 8.10
N ALA A 142 -7.44 -7.29 8.93
CA ALA A 142 -8.27 -6.09 8.96
C ALA A 142 -7.46 -4.83 9.34
N ARG A 143 -6.64 -4.90 10.40
CA ARG A 143 -5.75 -3.81 10.81
C ARG A 143 -4.71 -3.47 9.74
N THR A 144 -4.15 -4.47 9.08
CA THR A 144 -3.17 -4.27 8.00
C THR A 144 -3.83 -3.64 6.78
N ARG A 145 -5.04 -4.06 6.42
CA ARG A 145 -5.85 -3.48 5.34
C ARG A 145 -6.12 -2.00 5.58
N GLU A 146 -6.55 -1.65 6.79
CA GLU A 146 -6.83 -0.27 7.16
C GLU A 146 -5.55 0.59 7.16
N ARG A 147 -4.46 0.08 7.72
CA ARG A 147 -3.17 0.77 7.74
C ARG A 147 -2.65 1.07 6.34
N LEU A 148 -2.68 0.09 5.43
CA LEU A 148 -2.23 0.26 4.05
C LEU A 148 -3.14 1.18 3.24
N ARG A 149 -4.45 1.12 3.47
CA ARG A 149 -5.41 2.05 2.86
C ARG A 149 -5.10 3.49 3.28
N ASN A 150 -4.90 3.72 4.57
CA ASN A 150 -4.55 5.05 5.08
C ASN A 150 -3.20 5.54 4.55
N ALA A 151 -2.22 4.65 4.43
CA ALA A 151 -0.93 4.96 3.81
C ALA A 151 -1.09 5.36 2.33
N ALA A 152 -1.95 4.66 1.58
CA ALA A 152 -2.23 4.98 0.19
C ALA A 152 -2.98 6.32 0.03
N VAL A 153 -3.94 6.61 0.91
CA VAL A 153 -4.64 7.92 0.95
C VAL A 153 -3.65 9.06 1.18
N GLU A 154 -2.77 8.93 2.18
CA GLU A 154 -1.74 9.94 2.46
C GLU A 154 -0.78 10.09 1.28
N ALA A 155 -0.30 8.99 0.71
CA ALA A 155 0.60 8.98 -0.44
C ALA A 155 -0.02 9.67 -1.66
N SER A 156 -1.26 9.29 -2.01
CA SER A 156 -1.96 9.88 -3.16
C SER A 156 -2.24 11.36 -2.93
N SER A 157 -2.61 11.77 -1.70
CA SER A 157 -2.84 13.17 -1.35
C SER A 157 -1.56 14.01 -1.44
N ARG A 158 -0.44 13.51 -0.93
CA ARG A 158 0.87 14.20 -0.99
C ARG A 158 1.40 14.27 -2.41
N ALA A 159 1.32 13.17 -3.15
CA ALA A 159 1.74 13.15 -4.56
C ALA A 159 0.88 14.12 -5.41
N ALA A 160 -0.42 14.27 -5.11
CA ALA A 160 -1.28 15.25 -5.78
C ALA A 160 -0.83 16.68 -5.48
N ASP A 161 -0.48 16.99 -4.22
CA ASP A 161 0.05 18.30 -3.83
C ASP A 161 1.38 18.61 -4.55
N GLU A 162 2.30 17.62 -4.63
CA GLU A 162 3.59 17.76 -5.36
C GLU A 162 3.37 17.96 -6.86
N ALA A 163 2.51 17.17 -7.50
CA ALA A 163 2.17 17.31 -8.92
C ALA A 163 1.54 18.71 -9.21
N SER A 164 0.64 19.16 -8.33
CA SER A 164 0.04 20.49 -8.43
C SER A 164 1.07 21.61 -8.33
N ALA A 165 2.03 21.48 -7.41
CA ALA A 165 3.12 22.45 -7.25
C ALA A 165 4.08 22.46 -8.45
N ALA A 166 4.28 21.31 -9.10
CA ALA A 166 5.05 21.17 -10.32
C ALA A 166 4.32 21.65 -11.59
N GLY A 167 3.02 21.99 -11.48
CA GLY A 167 2.20 22.40 -12.61
C GLY A 167 1.60 21.24 -13.41
N ASP A 168 1.82 19.98 -13.01
CA ASP A 168 1.17 18.81 -13.61
C ASP A 168 -0.24 18.63 -13.03
N LEU A 169 -1.16 19.46 -13.55
CA LEU A 169 -2.55 19.51 -13.06
C LEU A 169 -3.33 18.25 -13.41
N VAL A 170 -2.98 17.55 -14.49
CA VAL A 170 -3.63 16.30 -14.89
C VAL A 170 -3.32 15.20 -13.90
N GLU A 171 -2.04 15.03 -13.57
CA GLU A 171 -1.60 14.03 -12.59
C GLU A 171 -2.10 14.39 -11.18
N ALA A 172 -2.10 15.68 -10.81
CA ALA A 172 -2.66 16.14 -9.54
C ALA A 172 -4.13 15.75 -9.36
N VAL A 173 -4.96 15.94 -10.38
CA VAL A 173 -6.38 15.53 -10.36
C VAL A 173 -6.51 14.01 -10.27
N ARG A 174 -5.72 13.27 -11.04
CA ARG A 174 -5.74 11.79 -11.01
C ARG A 174 -5.44 11.25 -9.62
N LEU A 175 -4.36 11.76 -8.98
CA LEU A 175 -3.92 11.33 -7.66
C LEU A 175 -4.89 11.76 -6.54
N ALA A 176 -5.41 12.99 -6.59
CA ALA A 176 -6.42 13.44 -5.65
C ALA A 176 -7.72 12.63 -5.76
N GLY A 177 -8.13 12.27 -6.99
CA GLY A 177 -9.26 11.38 -7.22
C GLY A 177 -9.02 9.96 -6.70
N GLN A 178 -7.79 9.43 -6.81
CA GLN A 178 -7.42 8.15 -6.20
C GLN A 178 -7.57 8.19 -4.67
N ALA A 179 -7.14 9.27 -4.02
CA ALA A 179 -7.30 9.45 -2.59
C ALA A 179 -8.80 9.51 -2.19
N GLU A 180 -9.62 10.24 -2.98
CA GLU A 180 -11.06 10.36 -2.74
C GLU A 180 -11.76 9.00 -2.84
N GLN A 181 -11.44 8.17 -3.82
CA GLN A 181 -12.00 6.82 -3.96
C GLN A 181 -11.64 5.92 -2.77
N LEU A 182 -10.44 6.08 -2.19
CA LEU A 182 -10.00 5.29 -1.04
C LEU A 182 -10.60 5.76 0.29
N ALA A 183 -10.93 7.04 0.41
CA ALA A 183 -11.45 7.64 1.64
C ALA A 183 -12.52 8.70 1.32
N PRO A 184 -13.68 8.28 0.77
CA PRO A 184 -14.70 9.18 0.25
C PRO A 184 -15.38 10.03 1.31
N ASP A 185 -15.31 9.64 2.60
CA ASP A 185 -15.97 10.35 3.70
C ASP A 185 -15.03 11.34 4.41
N ARG A 186 -13.77 11.42 3.99
CA ARG A 186 -12.80 12.31 4.59
C ARG A 186 -12.86 13.71 3.98
N ASP A 187 -13.17 14.69 4.82
CA ASP A 187 -13.32 16.10 4.40
C ASP A 187 -12.04 16.71 3.83
N ASP A 188 -10.87 16.39 4.43
CA ASP A 188 -9.58 16.88 3.94
C ASP A 188 -9.20 16.32 2.56
N VAL A 189 -9.61 15.09 2.26
CA VAL A 189 -9.40 14.43 0.96
C VAL A 189 -10.34 15.03 -0.09
N ALA A 190 -11.63 15.15 0.22
CA ALA A 190 -12.62 15.77 -0.66
C ALA A 190 -12.22 17.22 -1.01
N ARG A 191 -11.77 18.00 -0.02
CA ARG A 191 -11.29 19.38 -0.22
C ARG A 191 -10.09 19.43 -1.18
N ARG A 192 -9.11 18.52 -1.04
CA ARG A 192 -7.96 18.43 -1.97
C ARG A 192 -8.40 18.09 -3.39
N PHE A 193 -9.32 17.15 -3.54
CA PHE A 193 -9.84 16.77 -4.85
C PHE A 193 -10.56 17.92 -5.54
N VAL A 194 -11.47 18.60 -4.84
CA VAL A 194 -12.16 19.81 -5.34
C VAL A 194 -11.15 20.90 -5.71
N ALA A 195 -10.13 21.14 -4.89
CA ALA A 195 -9.09 22.12 -5.18
C ALA A 195 -8.24 21.75 -6.39
N ALA A 196 -7.90 20.46 -6.58
CA ALA A 196 -7.14 19.98 -7.74
C ALA A 196 -7.94 20.18 -9.04
N LEU A 197 -9.22 19.81 -9.04
CA LEU A 197 -10.13 20.01 -10.17
C LEU A 197 -10.23 21.51 -10.56
N SER A 198 -10.38 22.37 -9.56
CA SER A 198 -10.48 23.81 -9.80
C SER A 198 -9.18 24.39 -10.40
N ARG A 199 -8.01 24.03 -9.86
CA ARG A 199 -6.72 24.49 -10.43
C ARG A 199 -6.51 24.00 -11.86
N ALA A 200 -7.07 22.83 -12.20
CA ALA A 200 -7.05 22.30 -13.56
C ALA A 200 -8.09 22.97 -14.49
N GLY A 201 -8.79 24.02 -14.05
CA GLY A 201 -9.81 24.70 -14.84
C GLY A 201 -11.13 23.93 -14.99
N ARG A 202 -11.33 22.88 -14.17
CA ARG A 202 -12.51 21.99 -14.21
C ARG A 202 -13.54 22.40 -13.16
N GLY A 203 -14.00 23.66 -13.20
CA GLY A 203 -14.92 24.23 -12.19
C GLY A 203 -16.24 23.46 -12.04
N GLY A 204 -16.83 23.03 -13.17
CA GLY A 204 -18.06 22.20 -13.17
C GLY A 204 -17.87 20.87 -12.44
N ASP A 205 -16.75 20.16 -12.71
CA ASP A 205 -16.42 18.90 -12.03
C ASP A 205 -16.13 19.11 -10.53
N ALA A 206 -15.48 20.23 -10.19
CA ALA A 206 -15.23 20.60 -8.80
C ALA A 206 -16.52 20.81 -8.01
N ALA A 207 -17.49 21.51 -8.59
CA ALA A 207 -18.82 21.70 -8.00
C ALA A 207 -19.56 20.37 -7.82
N GLN A 208 -19.55 19.52 -8.85
CA GLN A 208 -20.18 18.19 -8.80
C GLN A 208 -19.53 17.30 -7.74
N ALA A 209 -18.20 17.27 -7.63
CA ALA A 209 -17.47 16.51 -6.63
C ALA A 209 -17.83 16.96 -5.20
N TYR A 210 -17.92 18.27 -4.99
CA TYR A 210 -18.35 18.82 -3.71
C TYR A 210 -19.79 18.42 -3.36
N GLU A 211 -20.73 18.54 -4.30
CA GLU A 211 -22.13 18.20 -4.08
C GLU A 211 -22.30 16.70 -3.75
N ALA A 212 -21.58 15.83 -4.46
CA ALA A 212 -21.57 14.41 -4.19
C ALA A 212 -21.04 14.09 -2.79
N PHE A 213 -19.97 14.76 -2.37
CA PHE A 213 -19.42 14.63 -1.01
C PHE A 213 -20.41 15.13 0.05
N ALA A 214 -21.01 16.31 -0.12
CA ALA A 214 -21.98 16.88 0.81
C ALA A 214 -23.24 16.01 0.95
N ALA A 215 -23.76 15.49 -0.17
CA ALA A 215 -24.90 14.58 -0.18
C ALA A 215 -24.60 13.25 0.56
N ARG A 216 -23.39 12.71 0.37
CA ARG A 216 -22.93 11.50 1.09
C ARG A 216 -22.86 11.74 2.60
N LEU A 217 -22.21 12.82 3.04
CA LEU A 217 -22.13 13.17 4.46
C LEU A 217 -23.52 13.36 5.10
N ALA A 218 -24.43 14.05 4.41
CA ALA A 218 -25.78 14.25 4.90
C ALA A 218 -26.55 12.94 5.03
N ARG A 219 -26.44 12.06 4.03
CA ARG A 219 -27.15 10.78 3.98
C ARG A 219 -26.63 9.80 5.02
N ASP A 220 -25.31 9.64 5.13
CA ASP A 220 -24.68 8.55 5.87
C ASP A 220 -24.38 8.95 7.33
N TYR A 221 -24.18 10.25 7.59
CA TYR A 221 -23.78 10.76 8.91
C TYR A 221 -24.70 11.88 9.46
N GLY A 222 -25.65 12.38 8.69
CA GLY A 222 -26.46 13.56 9.07
C GLY A 222 -25.63 14.82 9.25
N ALA A 223 -24.46 14.91 8.61
CA ALA A 223 -23.47 15.96 8.78
C ALA A 223 -23.33 16.81 7.53
N ALA A 224 -22.79 18.03 7.69
CA ALA A 224 -22.41 18.92 6.60
C ALA A 224 -20.87 18.95 6.46
N PRO A 225 -20.33 19.26 5.25
CA PRO A 225 -18.89 19.48 5.08
C PRO A 225 -18.31 20.51 6.05
N ALA A 226 -17.04 20.39 6.38
CA ALA A 226 -16.33 21.33 7.25
C ALA A 226 -16.37 22.76 6.69
N ALA A 227 -16.19 23.76 7.56
CA ALA A 227 -16.26 25.17 7.18
C ALA A 227 -15.26 25.53 6.08
N GLU A 228 -14.04 24.96 6.16
CA GLU A 228 -12.96 25.17 5.19
C GLU A 228 -13.33 24.65 3.80
N THR A 229 -14.00 23.51 3.73
CA THR A 229 -14.44 22.89 2.46
C THR A 229 -15.60 23.67 1.84
N ARG A 230 -16.51 24.19 2.68
CA ARG A 230 -17.57 25.11 2.22
C ARG A 230 -17.02 26.45 1.71
N ALA A 231 -16.03 27.02 2.41
CA ALA A 231 -15.38 28.27 2.01
C ALA A 231 -14.63 28.12 0.66
N LEU A 232 -13.99 26.98 0.43
CA LEU A 232 -13.36 26.68 -0.86
C LEU A 232 -14.36 26.77 -1.99
N LEU A 233 -15.53 26.11 -1.90
CA LEU A 233 -16.54 26.18 -2.93
C LEU A 233 -17.05 27.62 -3.18
N ALA A 234 -17.24 28.40 -2.12
CA ALA A 234 -17.65 29.80 -2.26
C ALA A 234 -16.62 30.63 -3.03
N SER A 235 -15.32 30.40 -2.78
CA SER A 235 -14.24 31.08 -3.51
C SER A 235 -14.18 30.67 -4.98
N LEU A 236 -14.50 29.41 -5.32
CA LEU A 236 -14.49 28.91 -6.69
C LEU A 236 -15.62 29.49 -7.55
N ARG A 237 -16.81 29.67 -6.98
CA ARG A 237 -17.96 30.28 -7.67
C ARG A 237 -17.69 31.73 -8.05
N LEU A 238 -16.87 32.45 -7.29
CA LEU A 238 -16.47 33.83 -7.57
C LEU A 238 -15.44 33.94 -8.72
N THR A 239 -14.73 32.87 -9.05
CA THR A 239 -13.72 32.86 -10.12
C THR A 239 -14.24 32.32 -11.44
N ASP A 240 -15.36 31.61 -11.45
CA ASP A 240 -15.94 30.97 -12.66
C ASP A 240 -16.70 31.98 -13.55
N ASP A 241 -17.11 33.13 -13.05
CA ASP A 241 -17.77 34.19 -13.81
C ASP A 241 -16.83 34.89 -14.82
N GLY A 242 -15.58 34.46 -14.99
CA GLY A 242 -14.59 35.18 -15.78
C GLY A 242 -13.65 34.41 -16.71
N ARG A 243 -13.63 33.07 -16.74
CA ARG A 243 -12.67 32.35 -17.60
C ARG A 243 -13.30 31.12 -18.28
N GLY A 244 -13.35 31.20 -19.62
CA GLY A 244 -13.73 30.07 -20.47
C GLY A 244 -12.86 28.83 -20.21
N ALA A 245 -13.52 27.71 -19.93
CA ALA A 245 -12.94 26.42 -19.68
C ALA A 245 -12.23 25.88 -20.93
N ALA A 246 -10.95 25.50 -20.78
CA ALA A 246 -10.36 24.51 -21.65
C ALA A 246 -10.97 23.15 -21.27
N GLU A 247 -11.73 22.58 -22.19
CA GLU A 247 -12.46 21.33 -22.00
C GLU A 247 -11.48 20.15 -21.89
N LEU A 248 -11.15 19.77 -20.65
CA LEU A 248 -10.46 18.51 -20.36
C LEU A 248 -11.51 17.38 -20.35
N PRO A 249 -11.17 16.18 -20.86
CA PRO A 249 -12.14 15.09 -20.90
C PRO A 249 -12.64 14.73 -19.48
N PRO A 250 -13.93 14.36 -19.33
CA PRO A 250 -14.50 14.01 -18.03
C PRO A 250 -13.75 12.83 -17.43
N ILE A 251 -13.53 12.88 -16.12
CA ILE A 251 -13.02 11.71 -15.39
C ILE A 251 -14.13 10.67 -15.41
N SER A 252 -13.99 9.66 -16.28
CA SER A 252 -14.89 8.51 -16.25
C SER A 252 -14.73 7.80 -14.90
N ALA A 253 -15.84 7.67 -14.19
CA ALA A 253 -15.94 6.87 -12.96
C ALA A 253 -15.77 5.35 -13.23
N ALA A 254 -15.41 4.98 -14.46
CA ALA A 254 -15.22 3.60 -14.88
C ALA A 254 -13.74 3.35 -15.13
N ALA A 255 -13.20 2.49 -14.34
CA ALA A 255 -12.02 1.65 -14.50
C ALA A 255 -11.04 1.75 -13.35
N MET A 256 -11.44 1.22 -12.21
CA MET A 256 -10.48 0.35 -11.53
C MET A 256 -10.12 -0.76 -12.53
N PRO A 257 -8.87 -1.02 -12.85
CA PRO A 257 -8.54 -2.14 -13.71
C PRO A 257 -8.89 -3.41 -12.95
N GLY A 258 -10.10 -3.91 -13.20
CA GLY A 258 -10.44 -5.29 -12.97
C GLY A 258 -9.47 -6.12 -13.79
N SER A 259 -8.80 -7.04 -13.12
CA SER A 259 -8.05 -8.17 -13.61
C SER A 259 -8.16 -8.39 -15.13
N THR A 260 -7.32 -7.72 -15.90
CA THR A 260 -7.10 -8.08 -17.31
C THR A 260 -5.65 -8.51 -17.46
N ALA A 261 -5.47 -9.67 -18.04
CA ALA A 261 -4.21 -10.35 -18.29
C ALA A 261 -3.14 -9.36 -18.80
N LEU A 262 -2.03 -9.29 -18.10
CA LEU A 262 -0.82 -8.59 -18.51
C LEU A 262 -0.16 -9.30 -19.68
N ALA A 263 -0.40 -8.80 -20.90
CA ALA A 263 0.53 -8.94 -22.00
C ALA A 263 1.65 -7.93 -21.76
N GLY A 264 2.86 -8.42 -21.51
CA GLY A 264 4.04 -7.59 -21.29
C GLY A 264 4.46 -6.84 -22.55
N PRO A 265 4.96 -5.59 -22.45
CA PRO A 265 5.73 -4.98 -23.52
C PRO A 265 7.13 -5.58 -23.54
N GLY A 266 7.60 -5.89 -24.76
CA GLY A 266 8.96 -6.34 -25.04
C GLY A 266 10.00 -5.30 -24.58
N LEU A 267 11.00 -5.80 -23.89
CA LEU A 267 12.24 -5.09 -23.56
C LEU A 267 13.22 -5.30 -24.69
N ASP A 268 13.40 -4.26 -25.49
CA ASP A 268 14.63 -3.98 -26.18
C ASP A 268 14.89 -2.48 -25.97
N ASP A 269 15.85 -2.18 -25.09
CA ASP A 269 16.85 -1.15 -25.34
C ASP A 269 17.94 -1.17 -24.24
N ARG A 270 19.15 -1.33 -24.71
CA ARG A 270 20.40 -1.41 -23.98
C ARG A 270 20.99 0.01 -23.88
N PRO A 271 21.35 0.52 -22.70
CA PRO A 271 22.09 1.78 -22.63
C PRO A 271 23.58 1.56 -22.88
N PRO A 272 24.29 2.55 -23.47
CA PRO A 272 25.72 2.49 -23.69
C PRO A 272 26.52 2.73 -22.41
N ALA A 273 27.62 2.01 -22.30
CA ALA A 273 28.65 2.21 -21.29
C ALA A 273 29.42 3.53 -21.57
N ASP A 274 29.85 4.16 -20.49
CA ASP A 274 30.97 5.04 -20.27
C ASP A 274 30.63 6.36 -19.57
N ALA A 275 30.94 6.43 -18.27
CA ALA A 275 31.53 7.60 -17.62
C ALA A 275 32.04 7.26 -16.22
N VAL A 276 33.29 7.61 -15.98
CA VAL A 276 34.15 7.34 -14.83
C VAL A 276 33.96 8.39 -13.71
N PRO A 277 34.47 8.20 -12.48
CA PRO A 277 33.83 8.61 -11.23
C PRO A 277 34.23 9.99 -10.72
N GLY A 278 33.25 10.68 -10.13
CA GLY A 278 33.48 11.88 -9.32
C GLY A 278 33.12 11.62 -7.86
N THR A 279 34.06 11.91 -7.03
CA THR A 279 34.13 11.92 -5.56
C THR A 279 32.83 12.31 -4.84
N LEU A 280 32.25 11.42 -4.01
CA LEU A 280 31.13 11.71 -3.09
C LEU A 280 31.49 11.31 -1.65
N ALA A 281 32.19 12.21 -0.97
CA ALA A 281 32.40 12.17 0.49
C ALA A 281 31.42 13.13 1.19
N GLY A 282 30.11 12.88 1.14
CA GLY A 282 29.11 13.75 1.78
C GLY A 282 27.73 13.13 1.97
N ALA A 283 27.41 12.09 1.21
CA ALA A 283 26.08 11.49 1.21
C ALA A 283 25.82 10.48 2.34
N ASP A 284 26.87 9.85 2.88
CA ASP A 284 26.76 8.81 3.91
C ASP A 284 26.30 9.33 5.29
N SER A 285 26.55 10.59 5.60
CA SER A 285 26.17 11.19 6.89
C SER A 285 24.67 11.43 7.03
N GLN A 286 23.98 11.77 5.94
CA GLN A 286 22.55 12.09 5.96
C GLN A 286 21.69 10.83 5.96
N ALA A 287 22.04 9.81 5.18
CA ALA A 287 21.36 8.52 5.16
C ALA A 287 21.48 7.80 6.52
N THR A 288 22.66 7.85 7.15
CA THR A 288 22.89 7.28 8.49
C THR A 288 22.10 8.04 9.56
N ARG A 289 21.95 9.35 9.43
CA ARG A 289 21.16 10.18 10.36
C ARG A 289 19.67 9.91 10.23
N ILE A 290 19.13 9.76 9.03
CA ILE A 290 17.73 9.41 8.74
C ILE A 290 17.42 8.00 9.26
N ALA A 291 18.30 7.02 9.02
CA ALA A 291 18.15 5.66 9.53
C ALA A 291 18.14 5.60 11.08
N ARG A 292 18.95 6.46 11.72
CA ARG A 292 18.99 6.57 13.20
C ARG A 292 17.72 7.20 13.78
N ILE A 293 17.16 8.23 13.12
CA ILE A 293 15.90 8.88 13.53
C ILE A 293 14.72 7.91 13.34
N ALA A 294 14.67 7.17 12.22
CA ALA A 294 13.66 6.15 11.97
C ALA A 294 13.71 5.02 13.00
N ARG A 295 14.92 4.61 13.43
CA ARG A 295 15.12 3.59 14.47
C ARG A 295 14.64 4.07 15.85
N ILE A 296 14.88 5.34 16.21
CA ILE A 296 14.43 5.95 17.48
C ILE A 296 12.90 6.10 17.49
N ALA A 297 12.28 6.54 16.40
CA ALA A 297 10.83 6.63 16.26
C ALA A 297 10.15 5.25 16.37
N ARG A 298 10.79 4.21 15.84
CA ARG A 298 10.32 2.83 15.92
C ARG A 298 10.36 2.29 17.35
N ILE A 299 11.43 2.56 18.11
CA ILE A 299 11.58 2.17 19.53
C ILE A 299 10.54 2.88 20.41
N ALA A 300 10.30 4.17 20.18
CA ALA A 300 9.28 4.94 20.91
C ALA A 300 7.86 4.44 20.65
N ARG A 301 7.57 3.95 19.43
CA ARG A 301 6.27 3.37 19.08
C ARG A 301 6.04 2.00 19.74
N ILE A 302 7.08 1.16 19.81
CA ILE A 302 7.03 -0.15 20.49
C ILE A 302 6.83 0.05 22.00
N ALA A 303 7.53 1.01 22.62
CA ALA A 303 7.38 1.34 24.04
C ALA A 303 5.97 1.90 24.38
N ARG A 304 5.30 2.54 23.42
CA ARG A 304 3.93 3.05 23.60
C ARG A 304 2.88 1.92 23.54
N ILE A 305 3.10 0.92 22.71
CA ILE A 305 2.22 -0.27 22.59
C ILE A 305 2.37 -1.15 23.84
N ALA A 306 3.58 -1.30 24.37
CA ALA A 306 3.85 -2.08 25.58
C ALA A 306 3.32 -1.46 26.90
N ARG A 307 2.86 -0.20 26.89
CA ARG A 307 2.24 0.48 28.05
C ARG A 307 0.70 0.44 28.03
N ILE A 308 0.09 -0.11 26.97
CA ILE A 308 -1.37 -0.20 26.79
C ILE A 308 -1.82 -1.67 26.91
N ALA A 309 -0.89 -2.62 26.97
CA ALA A 309 -1.11 -4.01 27.35
C ALA A 309 -0.67 -4.23 28.81
#